data_87073c7f849939f355220fd7214d4e96
#
_entry.id   87073c7f849939f355220fd7214d4e96
#
_cell.length_a   1.000
_cell.length_b   1.000
_cell.length_c   1.000
_cell.angle_alpha   90.00
_cell.angle_beta   90.00
_cell.angle_gamma   90.00
#
_symmetry.space_group_name_H-M   'P 1'
#
loop_
_entity.id
_entity.type
_entity.pdbx_description
1 polymer ?
#
loop_
_entity_poly.entity_id
_entity_poly.type
_entity_poly.pdbx_seq_one_letter_code
_entity_poly.pdbx_strand_id
1 'polypeptide(L)'
;ADAWYSEHAKKMQKKGAQIIIDIAAWPPTEVCGNPLGAWEKCSSVTGLPVLVCNQTGKTEWMDMTIGQSVVIEHGKVKFSYNGKQAVLLFEWDEVTGIVISKKFEVIFI
;
A
#
# COMPACT_ATOMS: atom_id res chain seq x y z
N ALA A 1 -8.79 0.99 6.05
CA ALA A 1 -8.92 0.59 7.46
C ALA A 1 -8.83 -0.91 7.66
N ASP A 2 -9.29 -1.71 6.70
CA ASP A 2 -9.28 -3.17 6.87
C ASP A 2 -7.87 -3.77 6.89
N ALA A 3 -6.93 -3.17 6.16
CA ALA A 3 -5.52 -3.60 6.20
C ALA A 3 -4.82 -3.23 7.51
N TRP A 4 -5.45 -2.42 8.36
CA TRP A 4 -4.98 -2.15 9.71
C TRP A 4 -5.03 -3.41 10.57
N TYR A 5 -5.98 -4.30 10.28
CA TYR A 5 -6.20 -5.52 11.05
C TYR A 5 -5.73 -6.74 10.25
N SER A 6 -4.64 -7.36 10.68
CA SER A 6 -4.07 -8.54 10.01
C SER A 6 -5.05 -9.72 9.95
N GLU A 7 -6.03 -9.77 10.86
CA GLU A 7 -7.08 -10.80 10.86
C GLU A 7 -7.91 -10.79 9.57
N HIS A 8 -8.24 -9.60 9.06
CA HIS A 8 -8.98 -9.47 7.80
C HIS A 8 -8.14 -9.97 6.61
N ALA A 9 -6.86 -9.65 6.61
CA ALA A 9 -5.93 -10.12 5.59
C ALA A 9 -5.87 -11.65 5.56
N LYS A 10 -5.77 -12.29 6.72
CA LYS A 10 -5.75 -13.75 6.82
C LYS A 10 -7.04 -14.38 6.29
N LYS A 11 -8.19 -13.77 6.59
CA LYS A 11 -9.48 -14.26 6.08
C LYS A 11 -9.56 -14.17 4.57
N MET A 12 -9.12 -13.07 3.99
CA MET A 12 -9.07 -12.90 2.54
C MET A 12 -8.15 -13.91 1.88
N GLN A 13 -6.99 -14.17 2.48
CA GLN A 13 -6.05 -15.17 1.99
C GLN A 13 -6.69 -16.58 1.97
N LYS A 14 -7.39 -16.96 3.02
CA LYS A 14 -8.09 -18.24 3.08
C LYS A 14 -9.15 -18.40 1.99
N LYS A 15 -9.70 -17.30 1.52
CA LYS A 15 -10.67 -17.27 0.42
C LYS A 15 -9.99 -17.19 -0.97
N GLY A 16 -8.68 -17.27 -1.04
CA GLY A 16 -7.94 -17.33 -2.29
C GLY A 16 -7.32 -16.02 -2.76
N ALA A 17 -7.30 -14.98 -1.92
CA ALA A 17 -6.62 -13.73 -2.28
C ALA A 17 -5.12 -13.97 -2.49
N GLN A 18 -4.58 -13.38 -3.54
CA GLN A 18 -3.16 -13.50 -3.92
C GLN A 18 -2.40 -12.18 -3.76
N ILE A 19 -3.12 -11.08 -3.66
CA ILE A 19 -2.59 -9.75 -3.40
C ILE A 19 -3.64 -8.99 -2.58
N ILE A 20 -3.19 -8.12 -1.70
CA ILE A 20 -4.08 -7.28 -0.89
C ILE A 20 -3.94 -5.85 -1.38
N ILE A 21 -5.07 -5.23 -1.69
CA ILE A 21 -5.11 -3.83 -2.14
C ILE A 21 -5.90 -3.05 -1.11
N ASP A 22 -5.27 -2.03 -0.53
CA ASP A 22 -5.88 -1.11 0.41
C ASP A 22 -6.02 0.27 -0.24
N ILE A 23 -7.25 0.70 -0.43
CA ILE A 23 -7.53 2.06 -0.92
C ILE A 23 -7.67 2.93 0.33
N ALA A 24 -6.70 3.80 0.56
CA ALA A 24 -6.57 4.54 1.80
C ALA A 24 -6.69 6.05 1.61
N ALA A 25 -7.15 6.72 2.64
CA ALA A 25 -7.11 8.17 2.77
C ALA A 25 -6.39 8.50 4.08
N TRP A 26 -5.17 7.98 4.24
CA TRP A 26 -4.43 8.14 5.47
C TRP A 26 -3.67 9.45 5.47
N PRO A 27 -3.95 10.35 6.41
CA PRO A 27 -3.28 11.66 6.48
C PRO A 27 -1.81 11.51 6.91
N PRO A 28 -1.04 12.61 6.86
CA PRO A 28 0.34 12.60 7.34
C PRO A 28 0.47 12.03 8.75
N THR A 29 1.57 11.35 9.00
CA THR A 29 1.78 10.56 10.21
C THR A 29 1.74 11.39 11.50
N GLU A 30 2.13 12.65 11.45
CA GLU A 30 2.04 13.55 12.60
C GLU A 30 0.60 13.87 13.01
N VAL A 31 -0.38 13.59 12.15
CA VAL A 31 -1.80 13.84 12.45
C VAL A 31 -2.48 12.61 13.05
N CYS A 32 -2.30 11.44 12.43
CA CYS A 32 -3.04 10.22 12.77
C CYS A 32 -2.14 9.02 13.08
N GLY A 33 -0.85 9.23 13.24
CA GLY A 33 0.11 8.15 13.47
C GLY A 33 0.55 7.47 12.17
N ASN A 34 1.45 6.51 12.29
CA ASN A 34 2.04 5.82 11.15
C ASN A 34 1.43 4.44 10.98
N PRO A 35 0.64 4.19 9.90
CA PRO A 35 0.02 2.89 9.66
C PRO A 35 0.97 1.87 9.04
N LEU A 36 2.20 2.25 8.70
CA LEU A 36 3.13 1.43 7.93
C LEU A 36 3.38 0.08 8.61
N GLY A 37 3.59 0.08 9.91
CA GLY A 37 3.81 -1.15 10.68
C GLY A 37 2.64 -2.12 10.57
N ALA A 38 1.40 -1.63 10.58
CA ALA A 38 0.21 -2.46 10.41
C ALA A 38 0.14 -3.04 8.99
N TRP A 39 0.46 -2.26 7.98
CA TRP A 39 0.50 -2.74 6.59
C TRP A 39 1.59 -3.78 6.39
N GLU A 40 2.77 -3.54 6.96
CA GLU A 40 3.88 -4.51 6.92
C GLU A 40 3.49 -5.81 7.61
N LYS A 41 2.79 -5.72 8.74
CA LYS A 41 2.31 -6.90 9.46
C LYS A 41 1.32 -7.71 8.60
N CYS A 42 0.40 -7.06 7.91
CA CYS A 42 -0.53 -7.76 7.00
C CYS A 42 0.22 -8.57 5.95
N SER A 43 1.26 -7.99 5.35
CA SER A 43 2.11 -8.69 4.39
C SER A 43 2.89 -9.83 5.05
N SER A 44 3.47 -9.59 6.22
CA SER A 44 4.27 -10.58 6.93
C SER A 44 3.47 -11.82 7.32
N VAL A 45 2.28 -11.64 7.89
CA VAL A 45 1.48 -12.78 8.39
C VAL A 45 0.81 -13.57 7.28
N THR A 46 0.58 -12.96 6.12
CA THR A 46 -0.04 -13.65 4.98
C THR A 46 0.98 -14.14 3.96
N GLY A 47 2.16 -13.55 3.93
CA GLY A 47 3.13 -13.78 2.86
C GLY A 47 2.73 -13.14 1.54
N LEU A 48 1.63 -12.39 1.50
CA LEU A 48 1.11 -11.76 0.28
C LEU A 48 1.66 -10.34 0.11
N PRO A 49 1.83 -9.89 -1.14
CA PRO A 49 2.12 -8.47 -1.37
C PRO A 49 0.91 -7.62 -0.97
N VAL A 50 1.20 -6.46 -0.40
CA VAL A 50 0.18 -5.46 -0.03
C VAL A 50 0.47 -4.18 -0.81
N LEU A 51 -0.54 -3.74 -1.56
CA LEU A 51 -0.51 -2.45 -2.23
C LEU A 51 -1.41 -1.49 -1.45
N VAL A 52 -0.85 -0.39 -1.01
CA VAL A 52 -1.62 0.70 -0.42
C VAL A 52 -1.66 1.84 -1.42
N CYS A 53 -2.86 2.16 -1.89
CA CYS A 53 -3.12 3.29 -2.78
C CYS A 53 -3.69 4.41 -1.94
N ASN A 54 -2.86 5.38 -1.58
CA ASN A 54 -3.27 6.46 -0.69
C ASN A 54 -3.76 7.68 -1.47
N GLN A 55 -4.67 8.41 -0.85
CA GLN A 55 -5.14 9.68 -1.40
C GLN A 55 -3.98 10.69 -1.47
N THR A 56 -4.01 11.53 -2.49
CA THR A 56 -3.12 12.68 -2.60
C THR A 56 -3.92 13.95 -2.80
N GLY A 57 -3.26 15.08 -2.73
CA GLY A 57 -3.88 16.40 -2.91
C GLY A 57 -3.66 17.28 -1.70
N LYS A 58 -4.02 18.55 -1.85
CA LYS A 58 -3.83 19.54 -0.80
C LYS A 58 -5.09 20.35 -0.61
N THR A 59 -5.48 20.51 0.65
CA THR A 59 -6.56 21.41 1.07
C THR A 59 -5.97 22.47 1.99
N GLU A 60 -6.77 23.47 2.39
CA GLU A 60 -6.32 24.45 3.38
C GLU A 60 -6.07 23.83 4.76
N TRP A 61 -6.62 22.62 5.01
CA TRP A 61 -6.55 21.96 6.31
C TRP A 61 -5.47 20.87 6.35
N MET A 62 -5.11 20.30 5.20
CA MET A 62 -4.25 19.13 5.18
C MET A 62 -3.55 18.96 3.84
N ASP A 63 -2.28 18.60 3.91
CA ASP A 63 -1.46 18.26 2.74
C ASP A 63 -1.32 16.74 2.65
N MET A 64 -2.12 16.13 1.76
CA MET A 64 -2.06 14.69 1.52
C MET A 64 -0.96 14.30 0.51
N THR A 65 -0.27 15.28 -0.08
CA THR A 65 0.81 14.97 -1.03
C THR A 65 2.03 14.34 -0.37
N ILE A 66 2.14 14.45 0.96
CA ILE A 66 3.21 13.80 1.72
C ILE A 66 2.81 12.43 2.25
N GLY A 67 1.54 12.03 2.07
CA GLY A 67 1.09 10.68 2.35
C GLY A 67 1.63 9.70 1.32
N GLN A 68 1.95 8.47 1.75
CA GLN A 68 2.61 7.50 0.89
C GLN A 68 1.64 6.46 0.34
N SER A 69 1.82 6.13 -0.95
CA SER A 69 1.37 4.88 -1.54
C SER A 69 2.55 3.93 -1.56
N VAL A 70 2.34 2.67 -1.17
CA VAL A 70 3.44 1.72 -1.00
C VAL A 70 3.10 0.35 -1.59
N VAL A 71 4.13 -0.34 -2.05
CA VAL A 71 4.07 -1.78 -2.31
C VAL A 71 4.93 -2.47 -1.26
N ILE A 72 4.32 -3.39 -0.52
CA ILE A 72 4.97 -4.14 0.55
C ILE A 72 5.03 -5.59 0.14
N GLU A 73 6.21 -6.19 0.27
CA GLU A 73 6.44 -7.60 -0.06
C GLU A 73 7.25 -8.23 1.07
N HIS A 74 6.80 -9.40 1.54
CA HIS A 74 7.44 -10.13 2.64
C HIS A 74 7.63 -9.29 3.90
N GLY A 75 6.63 -8.47 4.21
CA GLY A 75 6.61 -7.64 5.42
C GLY A 75 7.45 -6.37 5.34
N LYS A 76 8.02 -6.05 4.18
CA LYS A 76 8.87 -4.86 4.02
C LYS A 76 8.43 -4.01 2.84
N VAL A 77 8.54 -2.71 2.98
CA VAL A 77 8.30 -1.78 1.86
C VAL A 77 9.32 -2.05 0.76
N LYS A 78 8.83 -2.39 -0.42
CA LYS A 78 9.67 -2.59 -1.59
C LYS A 78 9.93 -1.27 -2.32
N PHE A 79 8.88 -0.47 -2.51
CA PHE A 79 8.98 0.88 -3.06
C PHE A 79 7.75 1.69 -2.69
N SER A 80 7.86 3.00 -2.79
CA SER A 80 6.82 3.94 -2.40
C SER A 80 6.74 5.13 -3.35
N TYR A 81 5.64 5.86 -3.24
CA TYR A 81 5.43 7.11 -3.97
C TYR A 81 4.67 8.09 -3.08
N ASN A 82 5.04 9.36 -3.16
CA ASN A 82 4.24 10.46 -2.67
C ASN A 82 4.32 11.63 -3.64
N GLY A 83 3.37 12.56 -3.57
CA GLY A 83 3.39 13.76 -4.39
C GLY A 83 2.13 13.95 -5.20
N LYS A 84 2.28 14.42 -6.42
CA LYS A 84 1.18 14.80 -7.31
C LYS A 84 0.34 13.59 -7.69
N GLN A 85 -0.91 13.88 -8.05
CA GLN A 85 -1.83 12.88 -8.60
C GLN A 85 -1.20 12.18 -9.81
N ALA A 86 -1.23 10.87 -9.81
CA ALA A 86 -0.57 10.07 -10.82
C ALA A 86 -1.22 8.70 -10.95
N VAL A 87 -0.98 8.05 -12.07
CA VAL A 87 -1.18 6.62 -12.22
C VAL A 87 0.15 5.95 -11.91
N LEU A 88 0.11 4.97 -11.01
CA LEU A 88 1.29 4.21 -10.59
C LEU A 88 1.21 2.81 -11.16
N LEU A 89 2.17 2.43 -11.98
CA LEU A 89 2.22 1.12 -12.60
C LEU A 89 3.36 0.29 -12.01
N PHE A 90 3.08 -0.99 -11.81
CA PHE A 90 4.10 -1.96 -11.44
C PHE A 90 3.70 -3.35 -11.94
N GLU A 91 4.66 -4.24 -12.01
CA GLU A 91 4.44 -5.61 -12.46
C GLU A 91 4.49 -6.59 -11.29
N TRP A 92 3.55 -7.50 -11.30
CA TRP A 92 3.41 -8.57 -10.32
C TRP A 92 3.16 -9.88 -11.05
N ASP A 93 3.87 -10.94 -10.65
CA ASP A 93 3.70 -12.26 -11.23
C ASP A 93 2.70 -13.06 -10.38
N GLU A 94 1.53 -13.35 -10.97
CA GLU A 94 0.46 -14.07 -10.27
C GLU A 94 0.81 -15.54 -10.01
N VAL A 95 1.73 -16.12 -10.77
CA VAL A 95 2.13 -17.53 -10.60
C VAL A 95 3.08 -17.68 -9.40
N THR A 96 4.09 -16.84 -9.32
CA THR A 96 5.06 -16.88 -8.23
C THR A 96 4.66 -16.04 -7.03
N GLY A 97 3.73 -15.09 -7.22
CA GLY A 97 3.34 -14.14 -6.17
C GLY A 97 4.37 -13.05 -5.93
N ILE A 98 5.36 -12.92 -6.80
CA ILE A 98 6.47 -11.98 -6.61
C ILE A 98 6.20 -10.68 -7.38
N VAL A 99 6.47 -9.55 -6.72
CA VAL A 99 6.47 -8.23 -7.37
C VAL A 99 7.78 -8.10 -8.16
N ILE A 100 7.65 -7.97 -9.48
CA ILE A 100 8.80 -7.95 -10.41
C ILE A 100 9.46 -6.59 -10.43
N SER A 101 8.66 -5.53 -10.44
CA SER A 101 9.16 -4.15 -10.51
C SER A 101 9.99 -3.79 -9.29
N LYS A 102 10.94 -2.87 -9.48
CA LYS A 102 11.78 -2.31 -8.40
C LYS A 102 11.32 -0.91 -7.98
N LYS A 103 10.44 -0.30 -8.76
CA LYS A 103 9.86 1.02 -8.51
C LYS A 103 8.56 1.15 -9.28
N PHE A 104 7.75 2.15 -8.92
CA PHE A 104 6.60 2.51 -9.74
C PHE A 104 7.05 3.17 -11.03
N GLU A 105 6.36 2.86 -12.12
CA GLU A 105 6.32 3.74 -13.28
C GLU A 105 5.26 4.79 -13.00
N VAL A 106 5.64 6.06 -13.02
CA VAL A 106 4.77 7.18 -12.62
C VAL A 106 4.30 7.91 -13.86
N ILE A 107 2.99 7.99 -14.03
CA ILE A 107 2.38 8.73 -15.15
C ILE A 107 1.51 9.83 -14.53
N PHE A 108 1.93 11.08 -14.70
CA PHE A 108 1.19 12.22 -14.16
C PHE A 108 -0.08 12.47 -14.98
N ILE A 109 -1.12 12.85 -14.27
CA ILE A 109 -2.42 13.17 -14.86
C ILE A 109 -2.55 14.65 -15.13
#